data_a144056e49fa83b206824b9b278272af
#
_entry.id   a144056e49fa83b206824b9b278272af
#
_cell.length_a   1.000
_cell.length_b   1.000
_cell.length_c   1.000
_cell.angle_alpha   90.00
_cell.angle_beta   90.00
_cell.angle_gamma   90.00
#
_symmetry.space_group_name_H-M   'P 1'
#
loop_
_entity.id
_entity.type
_entity.pdbx_description
1 polymer ?
#
loop_
_entity_poly.entity_id
_entity_poly.type
_entity_poly.pdbx_seq_one_letter_code
_entity_poly.pdbx_strand_id
1 'polypeptide(L)'
;MNFLPRCLSYSECSGGAGRSEIRGGESSNGGFGKDGLLWFHDIGNCGSGEYSMAIVQANQVLEDQSQIESGPFGTFVGVYDGHGGPETARYVCDHLFRHFQAISAEGNGVVTEETIQRAFLETERGFTSVVSENWHSRPQLATVGACCLVGAIYQQTLFVANLGDSRVVLGKKVGNTGEIAAIQLSTEHNANIESVRWELKDLHPNDPQIVVLRHGVWRVKGIIQVSRSIGDVYLKHTRFCREPTNGKFRVPQPLNMPILLATPTILKHPLHPNDSFLIFASDGLWEHLSNEKAVEIVKSHPRKGSAKRLVKAALHVAAKKREMRYSDLRNIDKKVRRHFHDDITVIILFLNHDLICRGVVQDPTLSIRSALEH
;
A
#
# COMPACT_ATOMS: atom_id res chain seq x y z
N MET A 1 -30.98 43.18 7.31
CA MET A 1 -30.96 42.30 8.49
C MET A 1 -30.00 41.18 8.20
N ASN A 2 -28.83 41.30 8.82
CA ASN A 2 -27.70 40.36 8.65
C ASN A 2 -27.86 39.21 9.62
N PHE A 3 -27.71 37.97 9.15
CA PHE A 3 -27.40 36.82 10.01
C PHE A 3 -26.20 36.04 9.42
N LEU A 4 -25.05 36.21 10.07
CA LEU A 4 -23.89 35.35 10.00
C LEU A 4 -24.06 34.20 10.99
N PRO A 5 -23.71 32.95 10.69
CA PRO A 5 -23.53 31.91 11.69
C PRO A 5 -22.13 31.95 12.28
N ARG A 6 -22.07 31.88 13.58
CA ARG A 6 -20.88 31.90 14.45
C ARG A 6 -20.04 30.64 14.32
N CYS A 7 -18.71 30.82 14.29
CA CYS A 7 -17.74 29.82 14.64
C CYS A 7 -17.98 29.28 16.06
N LEU A 8 -18.01 27.95 16.20
CA LEU A 8 -17.92 27.27 17.49
C LEU A 8 -16.44 26.91 17.76
N SER A 9 -15.89 27.61 18.74
CA SER A 9 -14.62 27.30 19.37
C SER A 9 -14.81 26.08 20.29
N TYR A 10 -13.95 25.07 20.14
CA TYR A 10 -13.83 23.99 21.11
C TYR A 10 -13.00 24.46 22.31
N SER A 11 -13.62 24.48 23.46
CA SER A 11 -12.99 24.70 24.77
C SER A 11 -12.44 23.36 25.29
N GLU A 12 -11.22 23.42 25.79
CA GLU A 12 -10.59 22.37 26.58
C GLU A 12 -11.44 22.02 27.83
N CYS A 13 -11.69 20.73 28.02
CA CYS A 13 -12.08 20.17 29.30
C CYS A 13 -10.97 19.33 29.87
N SER A 14 -10.22 19.90 30.81
CA SER A 14 -9.40 19.18 31.77
C SER A 14 -10.29 18.46 32.77
N GLY A 15 -10.18 17.14 32.81
CA GLY A 15 -10.81 16.29 33.81
C GLY A 15 -9.93 15.09 34.10
N GLY A 16 -9.14 15.13 35.19
CA GLY A 16 -8.38 14.01 35.69
C GLY A 16 -9.29 12.97 36.33
N ALA A 17 -9.01 11.69 36.07
CA ALA A 17 -9.41 10.58 36.92
C ALA A 17 -8.64 9.30 36.59
N GLY A 18 -7.96 8.77 37.62
CA GLY A 18 -7.93 7.33 37.87
C GLY A 18 -7.01 6.47 37.02
N ARG A 19 -5.73 6.36 37.43
CA ARG A 19 -4.91 5.18 37.13
C ARG A 19 -5.61 3.94 37.66
N SER A 20 -6.02 3.05 36.78
CA SER A 20 -6.22 1.63 37.07
C SER A 20 -5.12 0.84 36.35
N GLU A 21 -4.17 0.35 37.12
CA GLU A 21 -3.20 -0.63 36.66
C GLU A 21 -3.94 -1.94 36.30
N ILE A 22 -4.02 -2.26 35.02
CA ILE A 22 -4.31 -3.60 34.58
C ILE A 22 -2.98 -4.27 34.23
N ARG A 23 -2.52 -5.15 35.12
CA ARG A 23 -1.42 -6.10 34.88
C ARG A 23 -1.94 -7.19 33.95
N GLY A 24 -1.11 -7.51 32.93
CA GLY A 24 -1.18 -8.79 32.24
C GLY A 24 -1.42 -8.71 30.75
N GLY A 25 -0.37 -8.66 29.95
CA GLY A 25 -0.31 -8.86 28.53
C GLY A 25 1.00 -8.30 28.00
N GLU A 26 1.95 -9.18 27.65
CA GLU A 26 3.15 -8.77 26.96
C GLU A 26 2.76 -8.07 25.64
N SER A 27 2.71 -6.76 25.64
CA SER A 27 2.56 -5.97 24.43
C SER A 27 3.85 -6.10 23.60
N SER A 28 3.80 -6.85 22.52
CA SER A 28 4.85 -6.89 21.50
C SER A 28 4.82 -5.54 20.75
N ASN A 29 5.40 -4.50 21.37
CA ASN A 29 5.54 -3.19 20.74
C ASN A 29 6.46 -3.29 19.52
N GLY A 30 6.08 -2.66 18.41
CA GLY A 30 6.95 -2.46 17.26
C GLY A 30 8.27 -1.81 17.69
N GLY A 31 9.39 -2.22 17.07
CA GLY A 31 10.73 -1.75 17.41
C GLY A 31 11.41 -1.09 16.23
N PHE A 32 12.29 -0.12 16.53
CA PHE A 32 13.20 0.46 15.54
C PHE A 32 14.48 -0.35 15.42
N GLY A 33 15.00 -0.47 14.19
CA GLY A 33 16.35 -0.98 13.95
C GLY A 33 17.39 -0.01 14.52
N LYS A 34 18.65 -0.49 14.74
CA LYS A 34 19.75 0.30 15.29
C LYS A 34 20.07 1.58 14.50
N ASP A 35 19.62 1.68 13.26
CA ASP A 35 19.80 2.78 12.31
C ASP A 35 18.64 3.77 12.26
N GLY A 36 17.55 3.51 13.01
CA GLY A 36 16.36 4.38 13.05
C GLY A 36 15.53 4.43 11.76
N LEU A 37 15.94 3.70 10.71
CA LEU A 37 15.30 3.72 9.37
C LEU A 37 14.46 2.49 9.10
N LEU A 38 14.65 1.41 9.85
CA LEU A 38 13.89 0.19 9.80
C LEU A 38 12.96 0.12 11.00
N TRP A 39 11.68 0.26 10.74
CA TRP A 39 10.63 -0.06 11.71
C TRP A 39 10.12 -1.48 11.47
N PHE A 40 9.75 -2.20 12.52
CA PHE A 40 9.19 -3.53 12.39
C PHE A 40 8.33 -3.92 13.59
N HIS A 41 7.37 -4.77 13.30
CA HIS A 41 6.59 -5.55 14.28
C HIS A 41 6.84 -7.03 14.02
N ASP A 42 7.54 -7.68 14.95
CA ASP A 42 8.07 -9.04 14.70
C ASP A 42 6.98 -10.09 14.52
N ILE A 43 5.94 -10.06 15.37
CA ILE A 43 4.77 -10.94 15.29
C ILE A 43 3.61 -10.35 16.10
N GLY A 44 2.41 -10.40 15.55
CA GLY A 44 1.16 -10.02 16.19
C GLY A 44 0.02 -10.93 15.77
N ASN A 45 -1.12 -10.82 16.42
CA ASN A 45 -2.32 -11.59 16.13
C ASN A 45 -3.39 -10.70 15.50
N CYS A 46 -4.15 -11.26 14.57
CA CYS A 46 -5.34 -10.65 13.97
C CYS A 46 -6.44 -11.70 13.78
N GLY A 47 -7.63 -11.28 13.37
CA GLY A 47 -8.79 -12.18 13.20
C GLY A 47 -8.58 -13.34 12.22
N SER A 48 -7.61 -13.23 11.31
CA SER A 48 -7.30 -14.28 10.32
C SER A 48 -6.02 -15.09 10.64
N GLY A 49 -5.31 -14.77 11.72
CA GLY A 49 -4.10 -15.47 12.10
C GLY A 49 -3.03 -14.58 12.72
N GLU A 50 -1.76 -14.80 12.37
CA GLU A 50 -0.62 -14.04 12.84
C GLU A 50 -0.06 -13.16 11.72
N TYR A 51 0.49 -12.00 12.06
CA TYR A 51 1.17 -11.15 11.07
C TYR A 51 2.55 -10.72 11.54
N SER A 52 3.42 -10.42 10.58
CA SER A 52 4.71 -9.76 10.78
C SER A 52 4.79 -8.60 9.79
N MET A 53 5.32 -7.47 10.22
CA MET A 53 5.34 -6.22 9.45
C MET A 53 6.69 -5.55 9.54
N ALA A 54 7.19 -4.95 8.45
CA ALA A 54 8.42 -4.19 8.45
C ALA A 54 8.42 -3.14 7.34
N ILE A 55 9.03 -1.98 7.64
CA ILE A 55 9.25 -0.90 6.69
C ILE A 55 10.67 -0.39 6.82
N VAL A 56 11.32 -0.12 5.70
CA VAL A 56 12.59 0.60 5.65
C VAL A 56 12.46 1.82 4.76
N GLN A 57 12.90 2.94 5.28
CA GLN A 57 12.89 4.22 4.57
C GLN A 57 14.13 4.37 3.68
N ALA A 58 13.92 4.78 2.43
CA ALA A 58 14.95 5.17 1.47
C ALA A 58 14.88 6.67 1.13
N ASN A 59 13.68 7.18 0.92
CA ASN A 59 13.42 8.59 0.60
C ASN A 59 13.75 9.53 1.78
N GLN A 60 13.89 10.82 1.55
CA GLN A 60 14.11 11.81 2.62
C GLN A 60 12.96 11.82 3.63
N VAL A 61 11.73 11.66 3.13
CA VAL A 61 10.52 11.43 3.88
C VAL A 61 9.97 10.08 3.42
N LEU A 62 9.47 9.27 4.34
CA LEU A 62 8.84 8.01 3.99
C LEU A 62 7.58 8.28 3.16
N GLU A 63 7.55 7.74 1.93
CA GLU A 63 6.40 7.85 1.02
C GLU A 63 5.45 6.64 1.17
N ASP A 64 5.96 5.49 1.59
CA ASP A 64 5.16 4.29 1.89
C ASP A 64 4.33 4.43 3.16
N GLN A 65 3.12 3.87 3.12
CA GLN A 65 2.25 3.67 4.29
C GLN A 65 1.67 2.25 4.29
N SER A 66 1.27 1.77 5.46
CA SER A 66 0.62 0.46 5.56
C SER A 66 -0.22 0.32 6.82
N GLN A 67 -1.20 -0.58 6.76
CA GLN A 67 -2.11 -0.84 7.88
C GLN A 67 -2.62 -2.27 7.90
N ILE A 68 -2.97 -2.73 9.09
CA ILE A 68 -3.73 -3.96 9.34
C ILE A 68 -4.89 -3.59 10.24
N GLU A 69 -6.09 -3.89 9.80
CA GLU A 69 -7.32 -3.71 10.55
C GLU A 69 -8.02 -5.06 10.71
N SER A 70 -8.57 -5.34 11.86
CA SER A 70 -9.31 -6.58 12.10
C SER A 70 -10.49 -6.34 13.02
N GLY A 71 -11.66 -6.86 12.64
CA GLY A 71 -12.92 -6.62 13.34
C GLY A 71 -14.09 -7.38 12.71
N PRO A 72 -15.34 -6.91 12.90
CA PRO A 72 -16.54 -7.59 12.38
C PRO A 72 -16.58 -7.75 10.86
N PHE A 73 -15.86 -6.91 10.13
CA PHE A 73 -15.69 -6.96 8.67
C PHE A 73 -14.59 -7.96 8.22
N GLY A 74 -14.00 -8.71 9.15
CA GLY A 74 -12.88 -9.62 8.89
C GLY A 74 -11.51 -8.97 9.11
N THR A 75 -10.55 -9.29 8.26
CA THR A 75 -9.19 -8.72 8.30
C THR A 75 -8.91 -7.94 7.03
N PHE A 76 -8.48 -6.71 7.19
CA PHE A 76 -8.07 -5.81 6.11
C PHE A 76 -6.57 -5.51 6.22
N VAL A 77 -5.85 -5.64 5.11
CA VAL A 77 -4.41 -5.35 4.99
C VAL A 77 -4.22 -4.35 3.87
N GLY A 78 -3.51 -3.27 4.11
CA GLY A 78 -3.19 -2.25 3.12
C GLY A 78 -1.70 -1.97 3.02
N VAL A 79 -1.17 -1.86 1.80
CA VAL A 79 0.16 -1.33 1.47
C VAL A 79 -0.03 -0.22 0.46
N TYR A 80 0.47 0.97 0.76
CA TYR A 80 0.29 2.19 -0.01
C TYR A 80 1.65 2.78 -0.33
N ASP A 81 2.09 2.58 -1.55
CA ASP A 81 3.39 3.02 -2.05
C ASP A 81 3.22 4.41 -2.69
N GLY A 82 3.71 5.43 -1.99
CA GLY A 82 3.58 6.83 -2.40
C GLY A 82 4.68 7.26 -3.35
N HIS A 83 4.35 8.16 -4.27
CA HIS A 83 5.33 8.77 -5.17
C HIS A 83 5.08 10.27 -5.36
N GLY A 84 6.18 11.00 -5.51
CA GLY A 84 6.13 12.47 -5.66
C GLY A 84 5.90 13.21 -4.35
N GLY A 85 5.74 12.51 -3.24
CA GLY A 85 5.49 12.98 -1.89
C GLY A 85 4.65 12.00 -1.08
N PRO A 86 4.60 12.13 0.25
CA PRO A 86 3.90 11.20 1.14
C PRO A 86 2.39 11.49 1.26
N GLU A 87 1.90 12.61 0.73
CA GLU A 87 0.57 13.13 1.07
C GLU A 87 -0.55 12.18 0.62
N THR A 88 -0.42 11.59 -0.58
CA THR A 88 -1.46 10.68 -1.09
C THR A 88 -1.48 9.36 -0.31
N ALA A 89 -0.33 8.74 -0.06
CA ALA A 89 -0.27 7.49 0.68
C ALA A 89 -0.80 7.66 2.13
N ARG A 90 -0.48 8.79 2.79
CA ARG A 90 -1.04 9.13 4.11
C ARG A 90 -2.55 9.31 4.04
N TYR A 91 -3.03 10.06 3.06
CA TYR A 91 -4.47 10.25 2.87
C TYR A 91 -5.19 8.91 2.66
N VAL A 92 -4.64 8.03 1.83
CA VAL A 92 -5.20 6.69 1.60
C VAL A 92 -5.23 5.88 2.89
N CYS A 93 -4.14 5.86 3.66
CA CYS A 93 -4.05 5.17 4.95
C CYS A 93 -5.09 5.66 5.96
N ASP A 94 -5.43 6.95 5.93
CA ASP A 94 -6.41 7.54 6.82
C ASP A 94 -7.86 7.32 6.40
N HIS A 95 -8.13 7.15 5.10
CA HIS A 95 -9.50 7.22 4.57
C HIS A 95 -9.99 5.93 3.91
N LEU A 96 -9.14 5.16 3.22
CA LEU A 96 -9.58 4.01 2.42
C LEU A 96 -10.31 2.96 3.27
N PHE A 97 -9.72 2.60 4.42
CA PHE A 97 -10.38 1.64 5.32
C PHE A 97 -11.69 2.19 5.90
N ARG A 98 -11.76 3.48 6.21
CA ARG A 98 -13.01 4.11 6.70
C ARG A 98 -14.11 4.09 5.65
N HIS A 99 -13.78 4.38 4.39
CA HIS A 99 -14.73 4.25 3.27
C HIS A 99 -15.18 2.81 3.09
N PHE A 100 -14.23 1.85 3.10
CA PHE A 100 -14.55 0.43 3.04
C PHE A 100 -15.51 0.01 4.17
N GLN A 101 -15.24 0.42 5.40
CA GLN A 101 -16.08 0.11 6.56
C GLN A 101 -17.47 0.73 6.44
N ALA A 102 -17.56 1.99 6.05
CA ALA A 102 -18.84 2.70 5.90
C ALA A 102 -19.71 2.05 4.80
N ILE A 103 -19.11 1.75 3.64
CA ILE A 103 -19.83 1.13 2.51
C ILE A 103 -20.24 -0.30 2.86
N SER A 104 -19.39 -1.06 3.57
CA SER A 104 -19.76 -2.40 4.05
C SER A 104 -20.95 -2.35 5.01
N ALA A 105 -21.00 -1.35 5.90
CA ALA A 105 -22.11 -1.17 6.82
C ALA A 105 -23.44 -0.83 6.10
N GLU A 106 -23.39 -0.03 5.02
CA GLU A 106 -24.55 0.21 4.13
C GLU A 106 -25.09 -1.09 3.53
N GLY A 107 -24.20 -2.05 3.22
CA GLY A 107 -24.52 -3.38 2.68
C GLY A 107 -24.79 -4.43 3.77
N ASN A 108 -25.25 -4.07 4.95
CA ASN A 108 -25.50 -4.98 6.10
C ASN A 108 -24.24 -5.78 6.53
N GLY A 109 -23.08 -5.20 6.41
CA GLY A 109 -21.80 -5.82 6.78
C GLY A 109 -21.25 -6.81 5.75
N VAL A 110 -21.84 -6.89 4.56
CA VAL A 110 -21.37 -7.79 3.50
C VAL A 110 -20.24 -7.12 2.72
N VAL A 111 -19.12 -7.86 2.56
CA VAL A 111 -17.99 -7.41 1.74
C VAL A 111 -18.09 -8.05 0.35
N THR A 112 -18.09 -7.19 -0.67
CA THR A 112 -18.14 -7.58 -2.10
C THR A 112 -17.06 -6.86 -2.89
N GLU A 113 -16.84 -7.28 -4.12
CA GLU A 113 -15.96 -6.56 -5.06
C GLU A 113 -16.43 -5.11 -5.27
N GLU A 114 -17.75 -4.89 -5.36
CA GLU A 114 -18.34 -3.56 -5.48
C GLU A 114 -18.07 -2.68 -4.24
N THR A 115 -18.17 -3.26 -3.02
CA THR A 115 -17.81 -2.57 -1.77
C THR A 115 -16.39 -2.03 -1.84
N ILE A 116 -15.45 -2.86 -2.26
CA ILE A 116 -14.03 -2.51 -2.35
C ILE A 116 -13.82 -1.45 -3.43
N GLN A 117 -14.37 -1.67 -4.63
CA GLN A 117 -14.23 -0.71 -5.74
C GLN A 117 -14.78 0.66 -5.37
N ARG A 118 -15.96 0.73 -4.74
CA ARG A 118 -16.55 1.99 -4.27
C ARG A 118 -15.64 2.68 -3.25
N ALA A 119 -15.04 1.93 -2.31
CA ALA A 119 -14.14 2.51 -1.32
C ALA A 119 -12.90 3.19 -1.97
N PHE A 120 -12.32 2.58 -3.01
CA PHE A 120 -11.23 3.19 -3.77
C PHE A 120 -11.69 4.47 -4.49
N LEU A 121 -12.83 4.43 -5.16
CA LEU A 121 -13.35 5.61 -5.88
C LEU A 121 -13.73 6.76 -4.95
N GLU A 122 -14.29 6.47 -3.77
CA GLU A 122 -14.56 7.47 -2.74
C GLU A 122 -13.27 8.10 -2.22
N THR A 123 -12.22 7.29 -2.04
CA THR A 123 -10.91 7.77 -1.60
C THR A 123 -10.27 8.67 -2.66
N GLU A 124 -10.33 8.28 -3.94
CA GLU A 124 -9.86 9.12 -5.05
C GLU A 124 -10.62 10.45 -5.11
N ARG A 125 -11.96 10.41 -5.00
CA ARG A 125 -12.79 11.61 -5.02
C ARG A 125 -12.45 12.56 -3.87
N GLY A 126 -12.28 12.01 -2.67
CA GLY A 126 -11.91 12.80 -1.51
C GLY A 126 -10.54 13.45 -1.66
N PHE A 127 -9.52 12.73 -2.14
CA PHE A 127 -8.20 13.31 -2.38
C PHE A 127 -8.23 14.37 -3.49
N THR A 128 -8.98 14.13 -4.56
CA THR A 128 -9.19 15.14 -5.62
C THR A 128 -9.82 16.43 -5.09
N SER A 129 -10.73 16.33 -4.11
CA SER A 129 -11.30 17.50 -3.43
C SER A 129 -10.23 18.26 -2.64
N VAL A 130 -9.38 17.55 -1.89
CA VAL A 130 -8.24 18.16 -1.16
C VAL A 130 -7.31 18.90 -2.14
N VAL A 131 -6.97 18.29 -3.30
CA VAL A 131 -6.16 18.95 -4.34
C VAL A 131 -6.87 20.20 -4.85
N SER A 132 -8.17 20.14 -5.12
CA SER A 132 -8.95 21.26 -5.63
C SER A 132 -9.00 22.46 -4.68
N GLU A 133 -9.20 22.18 -3.38
CA GLU A 133 -9.21 23.19 -2.32
C GLU A 133 -7.85 23.87 -2.14
N ASN A 134 -6.78 23.12 -2.34
CA ASN A 134 -5.41 23.60 -2.14
C ASN A 134 -4.71 24.00 -3.46
N TRP A 135 -5.41 24.03 -4.59
CA TRP A 135 -4.80 24.21 -5.91
C TRP A 135 -3.95 25.48 -6.03
N HIS A 136 -4.42 26.59 -5.46
CA HIS A 136 -3.70 27.89 -5.54
C HIS A 136 -2.52 27.97 -4.55
N SER A 137 -2.60 27.30 -3.41
CA SER A 137 -1.57 27.36 -2.35
C SER A 137 -0.52 26.24 -2.45
N ARG A 138 -0.93 25.05 -2.87
CA ARG A 138 -0.10 23.82 -2.94
C ARG A 138 -0.35 23.05 -4.24
N PRO A 139 -0.10 23.62 -5.41
CA PRO A 139 -0.39 22.99 -6.71
C PRO A 139 0.38 21.69 -6.93
N GLN A 140 1.51 21.48 -6.23
CA GLN A 140 2.29 20.25 -6.29
C GLN A 140 1.51 19.03 -5.82
N LEU A 141 0.47 19.19 -4.99
CA LEU A 141 -0.37 18.07 -4.56
C LEU A 141 -1.03 17.33 -5.73
N ALA A 142 -1.27 18.02 -6.85
CA ALA A 142 -1.83 17.38 -8.04
C ALA A 142 -0.89 16.34 -8.67
N THR A 143 0.41 16.40 -8.37
CA THR A 143 1.44 15.51 -8.92
C THR A 143 1.93 14.45 -7.93
N VAL A 144 1.24 14.31 -6.79
CA VAL A 144 1.50 13.27 -5.80
C VAL A 144 0.48 12.14 -6.00
N GLY A 145 0.95 10.92 -5.98
CA GLY A 145 0.11 9.73 -6.13
C GLY A 145 0.52 8.60 -5.20
N ALA A 146 -0.28 7.55 -5.20
CA ALA A 146 0.04 6.32 -4.47
C ALA A 146 -0.50 5.09 -5.22
N CYS A 147 0.33 4.04 -5.33
CA CYS A 147 -0.11 2.68 -5.57
C CYS A 147 -0.83 2.16 -4.33
N CYS A 148 -1.88 1.37 -4.52
CA CYS A 148 -2.69 0.86 -3.42
C CYS A 148 -2.96 -0.62 -3.58
N LEU A 149 -2.38 -1.43 -2.71
CA LEU A 149 -2.62 -2.86 -2.61
C LEU A 149 -3.43 -3.15 -1.34
N VAL A 150 -4.58 -3.77 -1.50
CA VAL A 150 -5.46 -4.16 -0.39
C VAL A 150 -5.76 -5.65 -0.46
N GLY A 151 -5.69 -6.30 0.70
CA GLY A 151 -6.25 -7.63 0.93
C GLY A 151 -7.35 -7.56 1.98
N ALA A 152 -8.56 -8.05 1.67
CA ALA A 152 -9.66 -8.16 2.63
C ALA A 152 -10.07 -9.63 2.76
N ILE A 153 -9.96 -10.21 3.96
CA ILE A 153 -10.41 -11.58 4.26
C ILE A 153 -11.77 -11.49 4.95
N TYR A 154 -12.78 -11.99 4.26
CA TYR A 154 -14.16 -12.01 4.76
C TYR A 154 -14.79 -13.37 4.42
N GLN A 155 -15.38 -14.05 5.40
CA GLN A 155 -16.07 -15.34 5.22
C GLN A 155 -15.31 -16.34 4.34
N GLN A 156 -14.08 -16.71 4.72
CA GLN A 156 -13.23 -17.66 3.99
C GLN A 156 -12.86 -17.24 2.54
N THR A 157 -13.07 -15.98 2.20
CA THR A 157 -12.71 -15.42 0.90
C THR A 157 -11.72 -14.28 1.10
N LEU A 158 -10.62 -14.32 0.34
CA LEU A 158 -9.69 -13.22 0.19
C LEU A 158 -10.06 -12.44 -1.06
N PHE A 159 -10.32 -11.15 -0.89
CA PHE A 159 -10.40 -10.19 -1.97
C PHE A 159 -9.06 -9.45 -2.04
N VAL A 160 -8.44 -9.43 -3.21
CA VAL A 160 -7.23 -8.66 -3.49
C VAL A 160 -7.58 -7.55 -4.46
N ALA A 161 -7.42 -6.30 -4.04
CA ALA A 161 -7.60 -5.13 -4.90
C ALA A 161 -6.23 -4.45 -5.09
N ASN A 162 -5.84 -4.24 -6.34
CA ASN A 162 -4.57 -3.60 -6.67
C ASN A 162 -4.74 -2.42 -7.63
N LEU A 163 -3.98 -1.39 -7.38
CA LEU A 163 -3.83 -0.16 -8.14
C LEU A 163 -2.34 0.21 -8.15
N GLY A 164 -1.65 0.01 -9.28
CA GLY A 164 -0.20 0.19 -9.37
C GLY A 164 0.58 -1.12 -9.38
N ASP A 165 1.80 -1.13 -8.89
CA ASP A 165 2.78 -2.19 -9.03
C ASP A 165 3.25 -2.84 -7.72
N SER A 166 2.64 -2.47 -6.60
CA SER A 166 2.70 -3.28 -5.38
C SER A 166 2.13 -4.68 -5.65
N ARG A 167 2.57 -5.70 -4.89
CA ARG A 167 2.23 -7.08 -5.17
C ARG A 167 1.90 -7.89 -3.92
N VAL A 168 0.94 -8.82 -4.05
CA VAL A 168 0.69 -9.86 -3.06
C VAL A 168 0.99 -11.24 -3.63
N VAL A 169 1.72 -12.05 -2.85
CA VAL A 169 2.09 -13.43 -3.17
C VAL A 169 1.57 -14.37 -2.10
N LEU A 170 0.88 -15.42 -2.53
CA LEU A 170 0.42 -16.52 -1.68
C LEU A 170 1.50 -17.61 -1.62
N GLY A 171 1.86 -18.01 -0.40
CA GLY A 171 2.59 -19.25 -0.14
C GLY A 171 1.60 -20.41 0.05
N LYS A 172 1.51 -21.32 -0.93
CA LYS A 172 0.56 -22.46 -0.94
C LYS A 172 1.27 -23.79 -0.81
N LYS A 173 0.84 -24.63 0.12
CA LYS A 173 1.35 -26.01 0.27
C LYS A 173 1.01 -26.86 -0.94
N VAL A 174 1.99 -27.59 -1.46
CA VAL A 174 1.85 -28.49 -2.62
C VAL A 174 1.84 -29.92 -2.15
N GLY A 175 0.70 -30.60 -2.27
CA GLY A 175 0.54 -31.98 -1.83
C GLY A 175 0.96 -32.19 -0.37
N ASN A 176 1.56 -33.36 -0.09
CA ASN A 176 2.07 -33.74 1.23
C ASN A 176 3.60 -33.65 1.32
N THR A 177 4.27 -33.03 0.35
CA THR A 177 5.74 -32.99 0.25
C THR A 177 6.38 -31.95 1.18
N GLY A 178 5.59 -31.07 1.77
CA GLY A 178 6.08 -29.92 2.53
C GLY A 178 6.63 -28.79 1.64
N GLU A 179 6.52 -28.89 0.33
CA GLU A 179 6.81 -27.81 -0.60
C GLU A 179 5.77 -26.70 -0.53
N ILE A 180 6.21 -25.47 -0.81
CA ILE A 180 5.33 -24.29 -0.87
C ILE A 180 5.55 -23.61 -2.21
N ALA A 181 4.49 -23.53 -3.01
CA ALA A 181 4.46 -22.76 -4.24
C ALA A 181 4.24 -21.27 -3.97
N ALA A 182 4.84 -20.44 -4.78
CA ALA A 182 4.62 -19.00 -4.81
C ALA A 182 3.59 -18.67 -5.90
N ILE A 183 2.43 -18.10 -5.51
CA ILE A 183 1.35 -17.74 -6.43
C ILE A 183 1.08 -16.26 -6.29
N GLN A 184 1.30 -15.49 -7.36
CA GLN A 184 0.94 -14.08 -7.38
C GLN A 184 -0.59 -13.94 -7.49
N LEU A 185 -1.20 -13.16 -6.58
CA LEU A 185 -2.64 -12.93 -6.54
C LEU A 185 -3.05 -11.51 -6.97
N SER A 186 -2.09 -10.62 -7.24
CA SER A 186 -2.36 -9.27 -7.73
C SER A 186 -2.00 -9.11 -9.20
N THR A 187 -2.77 -8.30 -9.92
CA THR A 187 -2.41 -7.80 -11.25
C THR A 187 -1.67 -6.47 -11.09
N GLU A 188 -0.51 -6.34 -11.68
CA GLU A 188 0.28 -5.11 -11.64
C GLU A 188 -0.06 -4.20 -12.82
N HIS A 189 -0.03 -2.89 -12.57
CA HIS A 189 -0.36 -1.86 -13.55
C HIS A 189 0.88 -1.02 -13.89
N ASN A 190 2.00 -1.70 -14.22
CA ASN A 190 3.27 -1.05 -14.59
C ASN A 190 3.48 -1.10 -16.11
N ALA A 191 3.84 0.02 -16.73
CA ALA A 191 4.06 0.14 -18.18
C ALA A 191 5.19 -0.73 -18.72
N ASN A 192 6.07 -1.28 -17.87
CA ASN A 192 7.06 -2.29 -18.28
C ASN A 192 6.39 -3.62 -18.66
N ILE A 193 5.13 -3.86 -18.26
CA ILE A 193 4.34 -5.03 -18.62
C ILE A 193 3.67 -4.78 -19.96
N GLU A 194 3.82 -5.71 -20.90
CA GLU A 194 3.34 -5.54 -22.26
C GLU A 194 1.81 -5.42 -22.35
N SER A 195 1.07 -6.23 -21.60
CA SER A 195 -0.40 -6.17 -21.55
C SER A 195 -0.92 -4.81 -21.07
N VAL A 196 -0.24 -4.18 -20.11
CA VAL A 196 -0.58 -2.83 -19.62
C VAL A 196 -0.37 -1.79 -20.73
N ARG A 197 0.69 -1.94 -21.54
CA ARG A 197 0.89 -1.05 -22.70
C ARG A 197 -0.19 -1.22 -23.77
N TRP A 198 -0.67 -2.45 -24.00
CA TRP A 198 -1.79 -2.68 -24.90
C TRP A 198 -3.07 -2.08 -24.36
N GLU A 199 -3.41 -2.30 -23.08
CA GLU A 199 -4.57 -1.67 -22.43
C GLU A 199 -4.56 -0.13 -22.59
N LEU A 200 -3.42 0.51 -22.33
CA LEU A 200 -3.30 1.96 -22.48
C LEU A 200 -3.51 2.43 -23.94
N LYS A 201 -2.99 1.70 -24.92
CA LYS A 201 -3.20 2.03 -26.35
C LYS A 201 -4.64 1.83 -26.78
N ASP A 202 -5.32 0.82 -26.27
CA ASP A 202 -6.73 0.56 -26.57
C ASP A 202 -7.64 1.63 -25.95
N LEU A 203 -7.32 2.09 -24.73
CA LEU A 203 -8.03 3.20 -24.08
C LEU A 203 -7.75 4.57 -24.75
N HIS A 204 -6.59 4.73 -25.40
CA HIS A 204 -6.15 5.98 -26.01
C HIS A 204 -5.70 5.79 -27.47
N PRO A 205 -6.58 5.32 -28.38
CA PRO A 205 -6.19 4.93 -29.75
C PRO A 205 -5.65 6.12 -30.60
N ASN A 206 -6.01 7.33 -30.24
CA ASN A 206 -5.58 8.56 -30.95
C ASN A 206 -4.33 9.21 -30.31
N ASP A 207 -3.68 8.52 -29.38
CA ASP A 207 -2.50 9.04 -28.68
C ASP A 207 -1.27 8.13 -28.91
N PRO A 208 -0.48 8.35 -29.95
CA PRO A 208 0.69 7.53 -30.26
C PRO A 208 1.79 7.62 -29.18
N GLN A 209 1.73 8.63 -28.30
CA GLN A 209 2.68 8.85 -27.21
C GLN A 209 2.09 8.51 -25.83
N ILE A 210 1.01 7.73 -25.78
CA ILE A 210 0.43 7.33 -24.50
C ILE A 210 1.43 6.52 -23.65
N VAL A 211 2.26 5.70 -24.29
CA VAL A 211 3.36 4.96 -23.66
C VAL A 211 4.65 5.22 -24.41
N VAL A 212 5.69 5.67 -23.71
CA VAL A 212 6.98 6.05 -24.28
C VAL A 212 8.12 5.31 -23.58
N LEU A 213 9.06 4.75 -24.35
CA LEU A 213 10.31 4.19 -23.82
C LEU A 213 11.32 5.32 -23.61
N ARG A 214 11.73 5.57 -22.38
CA ARG A 214 12.77 6.55 -22.02
C ARG A 214 13.86 5.90 -21.18
N HIS A 215 15.10 5.99 -21.62
CA HIS A 215 16.26 5.42 -20.92
C HIS A 215 16.08 3.93 -20.55
N GLY A 216 15.46 3.15 -21.45
CA GLY A 216 15.21 1.72 -21.22
C GLY A 216 13.99 1.41 -20.32
N VAL A 217 13.21 2.41 -19.89
CA VAL A 217 12.03 2.25 -19.02
C VAL A 217 10.78 2.77 -19.74
N TRP A 218 9.74 1.95 -19.77
CA TRP A 218 8.44 2.35 -20.29
C TRP A 218 7.71 3.27 -19.33
N ARG A 219 7.15 4.35 -19.84
CA ARG A 219 6.43 5.36 -19.05
C ARG A 219 5.16 5.83 -19.75
N VAL A 220 4.10 5.96 -18.99
CA VAL A 220 2.86 6.61 -19.41
C VAL A 220 3.16 8.10 -19.67
N LYS A 221 2.86 8.57 -20.86
CA LYS A 221 3.21 9.93 -21.34
C LYS A 221 4.70 10.30 -21.20
N GLY A 222 5.57 9.30 -21.01
CA GLY A 222 6.99 9.50 -20.72
C GLY A 222 7.27 10.08 -19.33
N ILE A 223 6.32 10.04 -18.40
CA ILE A 223 6.39 10.64 -17.06
C ILE A 223 6.46 9.56 -15.99
N ILE A 224 5.42 8.72 -15.83
CA ILE A 224 5.23 7.76 -14.75
C ILE A 224 5.21 6.33 -15.25
N GLN A 225 5.60 5.35 -14.42
CA GLN A 225 5.62 3.93 -14.81
C GLN A 225 4.28 3.24 -14.60
N VAL A 226 3.48 3.67 -13.62
CA VAL A 226 2.18 3.06 -13.32
C VAL A 226 1.06 3.65 -14.19
N SER A 227 0.08 2.81 -14.55
CA SER A 227 -1.10 3.21 -15.33
C SER A 227 -2.34 3.44 -14.45
N ARG A 228 -2.24 3.09 -13.16
CA ARG A 228 -3.30 3.28 -12.18
C ARG A 228 -2.73 3.70 -10.84
N SER A 229 -3.37 4.67 -10.17
CA SER A 229 -3.00 5.19 -8.85
C SER A 229 -4.18 5.90 -8.19
N ILE A 230 -4.12 6.14 -6.87
CA ILE A 230 -4.87 7.22 -6.21
C ILE A 230 -4.03 8.49 -6.31
N GLY A 231 -4.67 9.65 -6.49
CA GLY A 231 -3.95 10.91 -6.75
C GLY A 231 -3.50 11.04 -8.19
N ASP A 232 -2.31 11.58 -8.45
CA ASP A 232 -1.87 11.95 -9.81
C ASP A 232 -2.93 12.73 -10.60
N VAL A 233 -3.61 13.64 -9.91
CA VAL A 233 -4.82 14.30 -10.38
C VAL A 233 -4.56 15.07 -11.69
N TYR A 234 -3.30 15.48 -11.92
CA TYR A 234 -2.87 16.12 -13.16
C TYR A 234 -2.93 15.19 -14.39
N LEU A 235 -2.91 13.87 -14.21
CA LEU A 235 -3.08 12.86 -15.28
C LEU A 235 -4.53 12.37 -15.41
N LYS A 236 -5.45 12.91 -14.61
CA LYS A 236 -6.86 12.53 -14.61
C LYS A 236 -7.81 13.66 -14.99
N HIS A 237 -7.41 14.91 -14.74
CA HIS A 237 -8.26 16.08 -14.99
C HIS A 237 -7.48 17.21 -15.69
N THR A 238 -7.95 17.67 -16.83
CA THR A 238 -7.33 18.74 -17.62
C THR A 238 -7.10 20.04 -16.86
N ARG A 239 -7.94 20.33 -15.85
CA ARG A 239 -7.81 21.51 -14.97
C ARG A 239 -6.45 21.56 -14.29
N PHE A 240 -5.86 20.41 -13.91
CA PHE A 240 -4.63 20.33 -13.14
C PHE A 240 -3.37 20.07 -14.00
N CYS A 241 -3.52 19.94 -15.33
CA CYS A 241 -2.38 19.77 -16.25
C CYS A 241 -1.66 21.07 -16.60
N ARG A 242 -2.29 22.23 -16.32
CA ARG A 242 -1.80 23.54 -16.68
C ARG A 242 -1.05 24.17 -15.52
N GLU A 243 -0.25 25.22 -15.81
CA GLU A 243 0.40 26.00 -14.75
C GLU A 243 -0.52 26.18 -13.52
N PRO A 244 0.02 26.02 -12.32
CA PRO A 244 1.42 26.19 -11.88
C PRO A 244 2.24 24.90 -11.66
N THR A 245 1.97 23.78 -12.32
CA THR A 245 2.77 22.58 -12.17
C THR A 245 4.19 22.72 -12.69
N ASN A 246 5.16 22.08 -12.01
CA ASN A 246 6.55 22.02 -12.44
C ASN A 246 6.65 21.47 -13.87
N GLY A 247 7.50 22.07 -14.73
CA GLY A 247 7.64 21.71 -16.14
C GLY A 247 7.94 20.23 -16.42
N LYS A 248 8.54 19.50 -15.46
CA LYS A 248 8.77 18.04 -15.56
C LYS A 248 7.47 17.22 -15.57
N PHE A 249 6.38 17.76 -15.03
CA PHE A 249 5.05 17.15 -14.99
C PHE A 249 4.12 17.68 -16.10
N ARG A 250 4.66 18.48 -17.05
CA ARG A 250 3.87 18.93 -18.20
C ARG A 250 3.49 17.73 -19.07
N VAL A 251 2.19 17.48 -19.17
CA VAL A 251 1.66 16.34 -19.93
C VAL A 251 1.71 16.66 -21.43
N PRO A 252 2.37 15.83 -22.26
CA PRO A 252 2.37 16.00 -23.71
C PRO A 252 0.96 15.85 -24.32
N GLN A 253 0.69 16.64 -25.36
CA GLN A 253 -0.55 16.50 -26.14
C GLN A 253 -0.57 15.16 -26.94
N PRO A 254 -1.75 14.60 -27.27
CA PRO A 254 -3.09 15.06 -26.91
C PRO A 254 -3.46 14.78 -25.44
N LEU A 255 -4.41 15.56 -24.88
CA LEU A 255 -4.91 15.42 -23.52
C LEU A 255 -6.28 14.72 -23.52
N ASN A 256 -6.30 13.42 -23.76
CA ASN A 256 -7.50 12.59 -23.61
C ASN A 256 -7.57 12.07 -22.16
N MET A 257 -8.26 12.80 -21.29
CA MET A 257 -8.37 12.46 -19.87
C MET A 257 -9.55 11.52 -19.59
N PRO A 258 -9.46 10.68 -18.59
CA PRO A 258 -8.31 10.42 -17.72
C PRO A 258 -7.23 9.57 -18.41
N ILE A 259 -5.95 9.89 -18.20
CA ILE A 259 -4.80 9.09 -18.66
C ILE A 259 -4.55 7.93 -17.70
N LEU A 260 -4.61 8.17 -16.39
CA LEU A 260 -4.54 7.15 -15.35
C LEU A 260 -5.93 6.82 -14.81
N LEU A 261 -6.12 5.58 -14.37
CA LEU A 261 -7.35 5.15 -13.74
C LEU A 261 -7.19 5.02 -12.22
N ALA A 262 -8.28 5.24 -11.48
CA ALA A 262 -8.38 4.99 -10.04
C ALA A 262 -9.21 3.74 -9.72
N THR A 263 -9.60 2.96 -10.73
CA THR A 263 -10.36 1.73 -10.56
C THR A 263 -9.41 0.56 -10.34
N PRO A 264 -9.46 -0.14 -9.19
CA PRO A 264 -8.59 -1.27 -8.92
C PRO A 264 -8.95 -2.49 -9.77
N THR A 265 -7.98 -3.35 -10.05
CA THR A 265 -8.26 -4.73 -10.45
C THR A 265 -8.52 -5.53 -9.18
N ILE A 266 -9.63 -6.27 -9.14
CA ILE A 266 -10.01 -7.06 -7.98
C ILE A 266 -9.99 -8.54 -8.34
N LEU A 267 -9.31 -9.34 -7.53
CA LEU A 267 -9.29 -10.79 -7.59
C LEU A 267 -9.99 -11.35 -6.36
N LYS A 268 -10.90 -12.29 -6.57
CA LYS A 268 -11.56 -13.05 -5.50
C LYS A 268 -10.96 -14.44 -5.41
N HIS A 269 -10.40 -14.77 -4.25
CA HIS A 269 -9.76 -16.07 -4.00
C HIS A 269 -10.42 -16.77 -2.79
N PRO A 270 -11.17 -17.86 -3.01
CA PRO A 270 -11.65 -18.72 -1.92
C PRO A 270 -10.44 -19.33 -1.20
N LEU A 271 -10.33 -19.09 0.11
CA LEU A 271 -9.23 -19.59 0.90
C LEU A 271 -9.35 -21.12 1.09
N HIS A 272 -8.24 -21.79 0.85
CA HIS A 272 -8.11 -23.24 0.95
C HIS A 272 -7.17 -23.63 2.12
N PRO A 273 -7.37 -24.77 2.83
CA PRO A 273 -6.49 -25.20 3.93
C PRO A 273 -5.00 -25.30 3.59
N ASN A 274 -4.65 -25.42 2.31
CA ASN A 274 -3.28 -25.41 1.82
C ASN A 274 -2.69 -23.99 1.66
N ASP A 275 -3.49 -22.94 1.73
CA ASP A 275 -3.02 -21.57 1.70
C ASP A 275 -2.39 -21.24 3.06
N SER A 276 -1.08 -20.99 3.08
CA SER A 276 -0.32 -20.94 4.34
C SER A 276 -0.08 -19.51 4.81
N PHE A 277 0.31 -18.62 3.92
CA PHE A 277 0.58 -17.22 4.22
C PHE A 277 0.50 -16.35 2.99
N LEU A 278 0.31 -15.05 3.21
CA LEU A 278 0.29 -14.00 2.19
C LEU A 278 1.44 -13.03 2.45
N ILE A 279 2.15 -12.60 1.40
CA ILE A 279 3.19 -11.57 1.44
C ILE A 279 2.67 -10.38 0.65
N PHE A 280 2.30 -9.30 1.33
CA PHE A 280 1.98 -8.01 0.73
C PHE A 280 3.21 -7.13 0.78
N ALA A 281 3.60 -6.51 -0.34
CA ALA A 281 4.72 -5.58 -0.33
C ALA A 281 4.64 -4.54 -1.44
N SER A 282 5.25 -3.37 -1.20
CA SER A 282 5.54 -2.36 -2.21
C SER A 282 6.58 -2.86 -3.23
N ASP A 283 6.73 -2.15 -4.34
CA ASP A 283 7.65 -2.54 -5.43
C ASP A 283 9.10 -2.63 -4.97
N GLY A 284 9.50 -1.83 -3.96
CA GLY A 284 10.84 -1.86 -3.38
C GLY A 284 11.31 -3.23 -2.89
N LEU A 285 10.39 -4.15 -2.52
CA LEU A 285 10.72 -5.54 -2.26
C LEU A 285 10.92 -6.32 -3.57
N TRP A 286 9.98 -6.17 -4.51
CA TRP A 286 9.88 -6.99 -5.70
C TRP A 286 10.89 -6.63 -6.78
N GLU A 287 11.47 -5.44 -6.75
CA GLU A 287 12.66 -5.06 -7.54
C GLU A 287 13.91 -5.90 -7.21
N HIS A 288 13.94 -6.52 -6.03
CA HIS A 288 15.11 -7.22 -5.51
C HIS A 288 14.88 -8.71 -5.28
N LEU A 289 13.66 -9.15 -4.99
CA LEU A 289 13.33 -10.55 -4.73
C LEU A 289 12.28 -11.08 -5.70
N SER A 290 12.49 -12.30 -6.21
CA SER A 290 11.43 -13.01 -6.92
C SER A 290 10.37 -13.55 -5.94
N ASN A 291 9.19 -13.88 -6.45
CA ASN A 291 8.10 -14.48 -5.66
C ASN A 291 8.58 -15.74 -4.93
N GLU A 292 9.27 -16.62 -5.63
CA GLU A 292 9.79 -17.90 -5.11
C GLU A 292 10.82 -17.66 -4.02
N LYS A 293 11.72 -16.67 -4.21
CA LYS A 293 12.75 -16.37 -3.21
C LYS A 293 12.15 -15.79 -1.94
N ALA A 294 11.15 -14.93 -2.07
CA ALA A 294 10.42 -14.38 -0.91
C ALA A 294 9.70 -15.48 -0.14
N VAL A 295 8.98 -16.37 -0.84
CA VAL A 295 8.27 -17.52 -0.23
C VAL A 295 9.26 -18.48 0.43
N GLU A 296 10.40 -18.79 -0.21
CA GLU A 296 11.46 -19.62 0.36
C GLU A 296 11.98 -19.07 1.69
N ILE A 297 12.27 -17.76 1.75
CA ILE A 297 12.74 -17.10 2.97
C ILE A 297 11.70 -17.21 4.10
N VAL A 298 10.43 -16.98 3.79
CA VAL A 298 9.36 -17.07 4.81
C VAL A 298 9.18 -18.50 5.30
N LYS A 299 9.19 -19.49 4.38
CA LYS A 299 9.06 -20.91 4.71
C LYS A 299 10.20 -21.44 5.59
N SER A 300 11.44 -21.01 5.28
CA SER A 300 12.68 -21.60 5.86
C SER A 300 12.98 -21.08 7.27
N HIS A 301 12.22 -20.13 7.79
CA HIS A 301 12.53 -19.45 9.05
C HIS A 301 11.30 -19.35 9.97
N PRO A 302 11.48 -19.12 11.27
CA PRO A 302 10.38 -18.87 12.19
C PRO A 302 9.51 -17.69 11.73
N ARG A 303 8.20 -17.72 12.04
CA ARG A 303 7.24 -16.67 11.69
C ARG A 303 7.65 -15.30 12.28
N LYS A 304 8.11 -15.31 13.54
CA LYS A 304 8.59 -14.10 14.22
C LYS A 304 9.71 -13.41 13.41
N GLY A 305 9.53 -12.14 13.07
CA GLY A 305 10.49 -11.33 12.32
C GLY A 305 10.61 -11.67 10.82
N SER A 306 9.63 -12.35 10.24
CA SER A 306 9.65 -12.73 8.82
C SER A 306 9.69 -11.52 7.89
N ALA A 307 8.88 -10.48 8.13
CA ALA A 307 8.89 -9.27 7.30
C ALA A 307 10.25 -8.57 7.35
N LYS A 308 10.83 -8.45 8.54
CA LYS A 308 12.18 -7.88 8.72
C LYS A 308 13.27 -8.67 7.98
N ARG A 309 13.15 -10.00 7.90
CA ARG A 309 14.08 -10.84 7.12
C ARG A 309 13.94 -10.58 5.62
N LEU A 310 12.73 -10.44 5.09
CA LEU A 310 12.51 -10.09 3.69
C LEU A 310 13.11 -8.73 3.34
N VAL A 311 12.84 -7.69 4.16
CA VAL A 311 13.45 -6.36 3.98
C VAL A 311 14.97 -6.45 3.97
N LYS A 312 15.58 -7.15 4.93
CA LYS A 312 17.03 -7.34 4.96
C LYS A 312 17.56 -8.08 3.74
N ALA A 313 16.85 -9.12 3.27
CA ALA A 313 17.24 -9.86 2.07
C ALA A 313 17.21 -8.95 0.83
N ALA A 314 16.18 -8.13 0.67
CA ALA A 314 16.09 -7.15 -0.42
C ALA A 314 17.26 -6.15 -0.38
N LEU A 315 17.55 -5.59 0.80
CA LEU A 315 18.66 -4.65 0.99
C LEU A 315 20.04 -5.30 0.70
N HIS A 316 20.23 -6.57 1.02
CA HIS A 316 21.44 -7.30 0.65
C HIS A 316 21.59 -7.44 -0.87
N VAL A 317 20.49 -7.70 -1.58
CA VAL A 317 20.48 -7.76 -3.05
C VAL A 317 20.75 -6.37 -3.65
N ALA A 318 20.13 -5.33 -3.11
CA ALA A 318 20.36 -3.94 -3.53
C ALA A 318 21.83 -3.54 -3.38
N ALA A 319 22.44 -3.83 -2.22
CA ALA A 319 23.86 -3.59 -1.97
C ALA A 319 24.76 -4.35 -2.98
N LYS A 320 24.47 -5.65 -3.20
CA LYS A 320 25.22 -6.46 -4.16
C LYS A 320 25.14 -5.93 -5.59
N LYS A 321 23.98 -5.45 -6.04
CA LYS A 321 23.82 -4.82 -7.37
C LYS A 321 24.69 -3.59 -7.56
N ARG A 322 25.12 -2.94 -6.46
CA ARG A 322 25.99 -1.75 -6.44
C ARG A 322 27.42 -2.06 -5.98
N GLU A 323 27.82 -3.34 -5.92
CA GLU A 323 29.16 -3.82 -5.52
C GLU A 323 29.58 -3.29 -4.14
N MET A 324 28.64 -3.13 -3.22
CA MET A 324 28.88 -2.62 -1.86
C MET A 324 28.42 -3.61 -0.79
N ARG A 325 28.95 -3.43 0.44
CA ARG A 325 28.50 -4.23 1.58
C ARG A 325 27.18 -3.68 2.14
N TYR A 326 26.36 -4.55 2.70
CA TYR A 326 25.14 -4.15 3.38
C TYR A 326 25.38 -3.14 4.52
N SER A 327 26.50 -3.27 5.26
CA SER A 327 26.91 -2.31 6.27
C SER A 327 27.08 -0.90 5.72
N ASP A 328 27.64 -0.81 4.50
CA ASP A 328 27.92 0.47 3.85
C ASP A 328 26.63 1.10 3.34
N LEU A 329 25.71 0.30 2.79
CA LEU A 329 24.38 0.75 2.38
C LEU A 329 23.61 1.38 3.56
N ARG A 330 23.69 0.81 4.75
CA ARG A 330 23.04 1.34 5.96
C ARG A 330 23.56 2.72 6.39
N ASN A 331 24.80 3.02 6.08
CA ASN A 331 25.46 4.29 6.47
C ASN A 331 25.31 5.38 5.42
N ILE A 332 24.62 5.11 4.29
CA ILE A 332 24.39 6.09 3.24
C ILE A 332 23.44 7.18 3.74
N ASP A 333 23.78 8.44 3.45
CA ASP A 333 22.94 9.61 3.75
C ASP A 333 21.54 9.47 3.17
N LYS A 334 20.51 9.86 3.94
CA LYS A 334 19.10 9.81 3.52
C LYS A 334 18.84 10.51 2.17
N LYS A 335 19.60 11.58 1.85
CA LYS A 335 19.39 12.37 0.61
C LYS A 335 19.76 11.61 -0.67
N VAL A 336 20.63 10.60 -0.56
CA VAL A 336 21.09 9.83 -1.73
C VAL A 336 20.69 8.37 -1.71
N ARG A 337 20.11 7.89 -0.61
CA ARG A 337 19.75 6.48 -0.39
C ARG A 337 18.78 5.96 -1.47
N ARG A 338 17.84 6.79 -1.94
CA ARG A 338 16.89 6.47 -3.01
C ARG A 338 17.55 6.02 -4.33
N HIS A 339 18.82 6.35 -4.55
CA HIS A 339 19.57 5.86 -5.71
C HIS A 339 19.99 4.38 -5.57
N PHE A 340 19.87 3.78 -4.40
CA PHE A 340 20.31 2.40 -4.12
C PHE A 340 19.12 1.45 -3.96
N HIS A 341 18.05 1.88 -3.33
CA HIS A 341 16.79 1.15 -3.17
C HIS A 341 15.65 2.12 -2.94
N ASP A 342 14.40 1.66 -3.14
CA ASP A 342 13.19 2.38 -2.77
C ASP A 342 12.82 2.21 -1.30
N ASP A 343 11.79 2.90 -0.84
CA ASP A 343 11.07 2.53 0.38
C ASP A 343 10.61 1.07 0.22
N ILE A 344 10.72 0.26 1.27
CA ILE A 344 10.32 -1.15 1.23
C ILE A 344 9.35 -1.41 2.37
N THR A 345 8.12 -1.70 2.03
CA THR A 345 7.06 -2.08 2.97
C THR A 345 6.69 -3.54 2.77
N VAL A 346 6.66 -4.31 3.85
CA VAL A 346 6.31 -5.74 3.83
C VAL A 346 5.36 -6.06 4.97
N ILE A 347 4.25 -6.71 4.64
CA ILE A 347 3.34 -7.35 5.58
C ILE A 347 3.21 -8.82 5.21
N ILE A 348 3.44 -9.71 6.19
CA ILE A 348 3.21 -11.14 6.04
C ILE A 348 2.06 -11.53 6.94
N LEU A 349 1.03 -12.13 6.38
CA LEU A 349 -0.12 -12.67 7.10
C LEU A 349 -0.08 -14.20 7.04
N PHE A 350 0.14 -14.86 8.17
CA PHE A 350 0.07 -16.30 8.33
C PHE A 350 -1.37 -16.71 8.60
N LEU A 351 -1.97 -17.46 7.68
CA LEU A 351 -3.38 -17.82 7.73
C LEU A 351 -3.64 -18.89 8.79
N ASN A 352 -4.66 -18.65 9.61
CA ASN A 352 -5.22 -19.64 10.54
C ASN A 352 -6.65 -20.00 10.09
N HIS A 353 -6.78 -21.13 9.40
CA HIS A 353 -8.05 -21.56 8.81
C HIS A 353 -9.14 -21.84 9.86
N ASP A 354 -8.76 -22.26 11.07
CA ASP A 354 -9.74 -22.46 12.16
C ASP A 354 -10.36 -21.14 12.61
N LEU A 355 -9.57 -20.06 12.73
CA LEU A 355 -10.08 -18.72 13.05
C LEU A 355 -10.95 -18.18 11.91
N ILE A 356 -10.49 -18.33 10.67
CA ILE A 356 -11.19 -17.86 9.48
C ILE A 356 -12.54 -18.58 9.32
N CYS A 357 -12.58 -19.90 9.50
CA CYS A 357 -13.81 -20.71 9.41
C CYS A 357 -14.82 -20.40 10.52
N ARG A 358 -14.33 -20.11 11.72
CA ARG A 358 -15.20 -19.74 12.85
C ARG A 358 -15.80 -18.36 12.72
N GLY A 359 -15.26 -17.52 11.82
CA GLY A 359 -15.67 -16.12 11.70
C GLY A 359 -15.45 -15.36 13.00
N VAL A 360 -14.35 -15.64 13.72
CA VAL A 360 -14.07 -15.03 15.03
C VAL A 360 -13.91 -13.54 14.84
N VAL A 361 -14.85 -12.81 15.42
CA VAL A 361 -14.75 -11.36 15.54
C VAL A 361 -13.70 -11.05 16.60
N GLN A 362 -12.68 -10.30 16.22
CA GLN A 362 -11.68 -9.83 17.17
C GLN A 362 -12.27 -8.67 17.99
N ASP A 363 -12.36 -8.87 19.30
CA ASP A 363 -12.74 -7.83 20.25
C ASP A 363 -11.64 -7.71 21.33
N PRO A 364 -10.99 -6.56 21.53
CA PRO A 364 -11.23 -5.29 20.80
C PRO A 364 -10.74 -5.33 19.35
N THR A 365 -11.29 -4.47 18.50
CA THR A 365 -10.85 -4.31 17.10
C THR A 365 -9.37 -3.96 17.05
N LEU A 366 -8.62 -4.64 16.17
CA LEU A 366 -7.21 -4.34 15.94
C LEU A 366 -7.09 -3.23 14.89
N SER A 367 -6.28 -2.22 15.18
CA SER A 367 -5.84 -1.22 14.20
C SER A 367 -4.35 -0.98 14.40
N ILE A 368 -3.56 -1.34 13.41
CA ILE A 368 -2.11 -1.13 13.39
C ILE A 368 -1.73 -0.41 12.11
N ARG A 369 -0.98 0.66 12.26
CA ARG A 369 -0.41 1.42 11.15
C ARG A 369 1.10 1.48 11.31
N SER A 370 1.80 1.61 10.20
CA SER A 370 3.24 1.86 10.24
C SER A 370 3.53 3.19 10.91
N ALA A 371 4.36 3.16 11.95
CA ALA A 371 4.69 4.33 12.76
C ALA A 371 6.13 4.79 12.48
N LEU A 372 6.41 5.25 11.27
CA LEU A 372 7.57 6.10 10.98
C LEU A 372 7.07 7.54 10.85
N GLU A 373 6.52 8.07 11.94
CA GLU A 373 6.24 9.49 12.07
C GLU A 373 7.52 10.21 12.53
N HIS A 374 7.92 11.22 11.78
CA HIS A 374 8.93 12.21 12.18
C HIS A 374 8.34 13.61 12.09
#